data_16d8aa1d66fc343046bd6c353f5c5f56
#
_entry.id   16d8aa1d66fc343046bd6c353f5c5f56
#
_cell.length_a   1.000
_cell.length_b   1.000
_cell.length_c   1.000
_cell.angle_alpha   90.00
_cell.angle_beta   90.00
_cell.angle_gamma   90.00
#
_symmetry.space_group_name_H-M   'P 1'
#
loop_
_entity.id
_entity.type
_entity.pdbx_description
1 polymer ?
#
loop_
_entity_poly.entity_id
_entity_poly.type
_entity_poly.pdbx_seq_one_letter_code
_entity_poly.pdbx_strand_id
1 'polypeptide(L)'
;GCAAQIEPQTFEAMTEADAVIGNIEKQSPALFAIDGPKVRVSDIMAVQATAPHLATAFSGNTRAFVEVQTGCDHRCTFCIIPYGRGNSRSVPAGQVVEHVLRLVDKGIAEVVLTGVDVTSYGHDLPGRPNLGRLVEQIIKHVPDLPRLRLSSIDGVEIDDRLFDLITGEARIMPHVHLSLQAGDNLILKRMKRRHSREQAIEIVARMKSTRPD
;
A
#
# COMPACT_ATOMS: atom_id res chain seq x y z
N GLY A 1 15.02 -6.06 -3.35
CA GLY A 1 13.73 -6.43 -2.73
C GLY A 1 13.88 -6.78 -1.27
N CYS A 2 12.80 -7.31 -0.62
CA CYS A 2 12.86 -7.62 0.83
C CYS A 2 13.94 -8.62 1.20
N ALA A 3 14.20 -9.64 0.37
CA ALA A 3 15.28 -10.60 0.63
C ALA A 3 16.65 -9.92 0.69
N ALA A 4 16.97 -9.08 -0.30
CA ALA A 4 18.23 -8.33 -0.30
C ALA A 4 18.37 -7.33 0.85
N GLN A 5 17.23 -6.81 1.36
CA GLN A 5 17.21 -5.95 2.55
C GLN A 5 17.54 -6.70 3.83
N ILE A 6 17.15 -7.96 3.93
CA ILE A 6 17.25 -8.76 5.16
C ILE A 6 18.55 -9.53 5.21
N GLU A 7 19.01 -10.05 4.07
CA GLU A 7 20.19 -10.89 3.93
C GLU A 7 21.11 -10.36 2.83
N PRO A 8 21.62 -9.12 2.94
CA PRO A 8 22.43 -8.51 1.87
C PRO A 8 23.70 -9.30 1.56
N GLN A 9 24.30 -9.93 2.55
CA GLN A 9 25.55 -10.72 2.41
C GLN A 9 25.35 -11.94 1.50
N THR A 10 24.17 -12.57 1.55
CA THR A 10 23.83 -13.69 0.66
C THR A 10 23.88 -13.27 -0.80
N PHE A 11 23.34 -12.09 -1.11
CA PHE A 11 23.35 -11.54 -2.47
C PHE A 11 24.69 -10.94 -2.86
N GLU A 12 25.46 -10.42 -1.89
CA GLU A 12 26.82 -9.93 -2.12
C GLU A 12 27.75 -11.04 -2.60
N ALA A 13 27.60 -12.25 -2.04
CA ALA A 13 28.42 -13.40 -2.40
C ALA A 13 28.12 -13.97 -3.78
N MET A 14 27.00 -13.58 -4.41
CA MET A 14 26.66 -14.02 -5.77
C MET A 14 27.53 -13.33 -6.79
N THR A 15 28.08 -14.10 -7.74
CA THR A 15 28.90 -13.59 -8.87
C THR A 15 28.05 -12.89 -9.93
N GLU A 16 26.76 -13.25 -9.99
CA GLU A 16 25.78 -12.68 -10.93
C GLU A 16 25.22 -11.33 -10.47
N ALA A 17 25.48 -10.93 -9.22
CA ALA A 17 25.00 -9.67 -8.68
C ALA A 17 26.10 -8.60 -8.71
N ASP A 18 25.93 -7.58 -9.55
CA ASP A 18 26.85 -6.42 -9.61
C ASP A 18 26.67 -5.47 -8.42
N ALA A 19 25.43 -5.33 -7.94
CA ALA A 19 25.11 -4.48 -6.79
C ALA A 19 23.92 -5.03 -5.97
N VAL A 20 23.96 -4.82 -4.66
CA VAL A 20 22.89 -5.14 -3.72
C VAL A 20 22.34 -3.84 -3.16
N ILE A 21 21.09 -3.51 -3.53
CA ILE A 21 20.45 -2.24 -3.21
C ILE A 21 19.25 -2.47 -2.30
N GLY A 22 19.21 -1.79 -1.18
CA GLY A 22 18.13 -1.84 -0.20
C GLY A 22 16.83 -1.20 -0.66
N ASN A 23 15.78 -1.33 0.16
CA ASN A 23 14.45 -0.85 -0.21
C ASN A 23 14.31 0.67 -0.17
N ILE A 24 15.14 1.38 0.57
CA ILE A 24 15.20 2.86 0.56
C ILE A 24 16.09 3.34 -0.57
N GLU A 25 17.26 2.73 -0.70
CA GLU A 25 18.28 3.13 -1.66
C GLU A 25 17.77 3.04 -3.11
N LYS A 26 16.93 2.03 -3.41
CA LYS A 26 16.34 1.87 -4.76
C LYS A 26 15.44 3.02 -5.20
N GLN A 27 15.04 3.92 -4.28
CA GLN A 27 14.26 5.11 -4.61
C GLN A 27 15.11 6.24 -5.19
N SER A 28 16.44 6.13 -5.10
CA SER A 28 17.38 7.11 -5.65
C SER A 28 18.03 6.57 -6.93
N PRO A 29 17.77 7.16 -8.12
CA PRO A 29 18.40 6.72 -9.38
C PRO A 29 19.91 6.72 -9.33
N ALA A 30 20.53 7.65 -8.59
CA ALA A 30 21.98 7.74 -8.44
C ALA A 30 22.62 6.50 -7.79
N LEU A 31 21.84 5.75 -6.98
CA LEU A 31 22.33 4.57 -6.29
C LEU A 31 22.29 3.30 -7.15
N PHE A 32 21.77 3.38 -8.36
CA PHE A 32 21.87 2.30 -9.38
C PHE A 32 23.17 2.36 -10.17
N ALA A 33 23.99 3.40 -10.00
CA ALA A 33 25.32 3.44 -10.63
C ALA A 33 26.17 2.26 -10.14
N ILE A 34 26.92 1.62 -11.05
CA ILE A 34 27.76 0.45 -10.74
C ILE A 34 28.97 0.87 -9.90
N ASP A 35 29.37 2.14 -9.98
CA ASP A 35 30.50 2.68 -9.24
C ASP A 35 30.16 2.81 -7.74
N GLY A 36 30.99 2.26 -6.89
CA GLY A 36 30.84 2.33 -5.44
C GLY A 36 30.74 0.95 -4.73
N PRO A 37 30.38 0.92 -3.43
CA PRO A 37 30.26 -0.32 -2.70
C PRO A 37 29.23 -1.26 -3.31
N LYS A 38 29.56 -2.57 -3.40
CA LYS A 38 28.63 -3.58 -3.90
C LYS A 38 27.34 -3.63 -3.07
N VAL A 39 27.43 -3.46 -1.74
CA VAL A 39 26.28 -3.47 -0.83
C VAL A 39 25.93 -2.05 -0.42
N ARG A 40 24.67 -1.64 -0.68
CA ARG A 40 24.06 -0.34 -0.33
C ARG A 40 22.70 -0.60 0.30
N VAL A 41 22.74 -0.98 1.58
CA VAL A 41 21.55 -1.40 2.35
C VAL A 41 21.62 -0.75 3.72
N SER A 42 20.75 0.21 3.99
CA SER A 42 20.62 0.87 5.29
C SER A 42 19.68 0.11 6.22
N ASP A 43 19.71 0.45 7.52
CA ASP A 43 18.74 -0.06 8.47
C ASP A 43 17.34 0.46 8.15
N ILE A 44 16.49 -0.42 7.62
CA ILE A 44 15.12 -0.09 7.23
C ILE A 44 14.23 0.29 8.43
N MET A 45 14.59 -0.16 9.64
CA MET A 45 13.83 0.15 10.85
C MET A 45 14.06 1.58 11.35
N ALA A 46 15.17 2.19 10.97
CA ALA A 46 15.49 3.59 11.29
C ALA A 46 14.75 4.60 10.38
N VAL A 47 14.14 4.15 9.30
CA VAL A 47 13.49 5.01 8.31
C VAL A 47 12.14 5.49 8.83
N GLN A 48 11.97 6.82 8.93
CA GLN A 48 10.76 7.45 9.47
C GLN A 48 9.84 8.06 8.40
N ALA A 49 10.33 8.30 7.18
CA ALA A 49 9.56 8.90 6.10
C ALA A 49 9.66 8.08 4.82
N THR A 50 8.65 8.17 3.98
CA THR A 50 8.67 7.62 2.63
C THR A 50 8.57 8.75 1.61
N ALA A 51 9.38 8.67 0.55
CA ALA A 51 9.20 9.54 -0.59
C ALA A 51 7.98 9.05 -1.42
N PRO A 52 7.17 9.96 -1.96
CA PRO A 52 6.11 9.56 -2.87
C PRO A 52 6.73 8.93 -4.12
N HIS A 53 6.27 7.74 -4.49
CA HIS A 53 6.61 7.13 -5.77
C HIS A 53 5.89 7.92 -6.88
N LEU A 54 6.54 8.95 -7.40
CA LEU A 54 6.04 9.80 -8.48
C LEU A 54 6.22 9.14 -9.86
N ALA A 55 6.15 7.82 -9.95
CA ALA A 55 6.18 7.15 -11.25
C ALA A 55 5.05 7.71 -12.11
N THR A 56 5.42 8.48 -13.12
CA THR A 56 4.50 8.90 -14.16
C THR A 56 4.03 7.65 -14.89
N ALA A 57 2.73 7.57 -15.16
CA ALA A 57 2.14 6.44 -15.87
C ALA A 57 2.99 6.09 -17.11
N PHE A 58 3.18 4.80 -17.33
CA PHE A 58 3.80 4.31 -18.56
C PHE A 58 2.88 4.69 -19.73
N SER A 59 3.45 5.22 -20.80
CA SER A 59 2.69 5.59 -22.01
C SER A 59 1.89 4.38 -22.52
N GLY A 60 0.61 4.57 -22.79
CA GLY A 60 -0.29 3.50 -23.26
C GLY A 60 -1.06 2.75 -22.18
N ASN A 61 -0.78 2.99 -20.89
CA ASN A 61 -1.59 2.40 -19.81
C ASN A 61 -2.80 3.28 -19.49
N THR A 62 -3.98 2.65 -19.36
CA THR A 62 -5.20 3.30 -18.89
C THR A 62 -5.33 3.31 -17.37
N ARG A 63 -4.47 2.57 -16.67
CA ARG A 63 -4.45 2.39 -15.21
C ARG A 63 -3.09 2.74 -14.64
N ALA A 64 -3.10 3.46 -13.50
CA ALA A 64 -1.90 3.75 -12.72
C ALA A 64 -2.03 3.23 -11.29
N PHE A 65 -0.90 2.74 -10.75
CA PHE A 65 -0.79 2.34 -9.34
C PHE A 65 -0.12 3.46 -8.56
N VAL A 66 -0.76 3.90 -7.49
CA VAL A 66 -0.25 4.96 -6.61
C VAL A 66 0.00 4.36 -5.23
N GLU A 67 1.29 4.20 -4.88
CA GLU A 67 1.67 3.76 -3.54
C GLU A 67 1.43 4.91 -2.56
N VAL A 68 0.50 4.71 -1.62
CA VAL A 68 0.13 5.70 -0.60
C VAL A 68 0.70 5.36 0.77
N GLN A 69 1.15 4.11 0.95
CA GLN A 69 1.66 3.60 2.21
C GLN A 69 2.68 2.49 1.95
N THR A 70 3.74 2.42 2.75
CA THR A 70 4.73 1.33 2.72
C THR A 70 5.14 0.93 4.14
N GLY A 71 5.73 -0.28 4.28
CA GLY A 71 6.02 -0.86 5.59
C GLY A 71 4.77 -1.39 6.29
N CYS A 72 4.93 -2.00 7.46
CA CYS A 72 3.81 -2.57 8.22
C CYS A 72 4.20 -2.73 9.70
N ASP A 73 3.33 -2.27 10.61
CA ASP A 73 3.54 -2.39 12.05
C ASP A 73 3.03 -3.72 12.61
N HIS A 74 2.33 -4.51 11.81
CA HIS A 74 1.88 -5.84 12.21
C HIS A 74 3.06 -6.83 12.22
N ARG A 75 2.94 -7.83 13.06
CA ARG A 75 3.94 -8.89 13.24
C ARG A 75 3.30 -10.25 13.03
N CYS A 76 2.62 -10.42 11.87
CA CYS A 76 2.06 -11.71 11.48
C CYS A 76 3.16 -12.76 11.41
N THR A 77 2.92 -13.96 11.95
CA THR A 77 3.96 -14.97 12.17
C THR A 77 4.63 -15.50 10.90
N PHE A 78 3.98 -15.34 9.76
CA PHE A 78 4.45 -15.80 8.44
C PHE A 78 5.06 -14.67 7.60
N CYS A 79 5.02 -13.41 8.07
CA CYS A 79 5.27 -12.24 7.23
C CYS A 79 6.65 -11.62 7.49
N ILE A 80 7.44 -11.51 6.43
CA ILE A 80 8.78 -10.91 6.45
C ILE A 80 8.74 -9.39 6.17
N ILE A 81 7.61 -8.86 5.75
CA ILE A 81 7.46 -7.48 5.30
C ILE A 81 7.97 -6.42 6.31
N PRO A 82 7.62 -6.49 7.61
CA PRO A 82 8.12 -5.50 8.57
C PRO A 82 9.64 -5.38 8.60
N TYR A 83 10.33 -6.48 8.43
CA TYR A 83 11.79 -6.54 8.43
C TYR A 83 12.41 -6.12 7.09
N GLY A 84 11.70 -6.34 5.99
CA GLY A 84 12.17 -5.98 4.66
C GLY A 84 11.75 -4.58 4.20
N ARG A 85 10.64 -4.05 4.74
CA ARG A 85 10.10 -2.74 4.38
C ARG A 85 10.05 -1.72 5.52
N GLY A 86 10.32 -2.16 6.75
CA GLY A 86 10.29 -1.32 7.95
C GLY A 86 8.87 -1.10 8.48
N ASN A 87 8.78 -0.17 9.43
CA ASN A 87 7.50 0.25 10.02
C ASN A 87 6.61 0.97 9.01
N SER A 88 5.31 1.06 9.31
CA SER A 88 4.32 1.74 8.49
C SER A 88 4.67 3.21 8.28
N ARG A 89 4.64 3.65 7.03
CA ARG A 89 4.88 5.04 6.63
C ARG A 89 3.93 5.40 5.51
N SER A 90 3.32 6.58 5.62
CA SER A 90 2.28 7.05 4.71
C SER A 90 2.73 8.28 3.93
N VAL A 91 2.26 8.40 2.70
CA VAL A 91 2.44 9.61 1.88
C VAL A 91 1.39 10.64 2.31
N PRO A 92 1.75 11.91 2.58
CA PRO A 92 0.79 12.95 2.94
C PRO A 92 -0.33 13.11 1.90
N ALA A 93 -1.58 13.25 2.36
CA ALA A 93 -2.77 13.27 1.51
C ALA A 93 -2.69 14.31 0.37
N GLY A 94 -2.16 15.51 0.65
CA GLY A 94 -1.99 16.55 -0.38
C GLY A 94 -1.09 16.11 -1.53
N GLN A 95 0.00 15.39 -1.23
CA GLN A 95 0.90 14.86 -2.27
C GLN A 95 0.24 13.74 -3.09
N VAL A 96 -0.56 12.89 -2.44
CA VAL A 96 -1.32 11.85 -3.14
C VAL A 96 -2.34 12.48 -4.09
N VAL A 97 -3.13 13.45 -3.61
CA VAL A 97 -4.14 14.15 -4.43
C VAL A 97 -3.49 14.83 -5.63
N GLU A 98 -2.39 15.57 -5.41
CA GLU A 98 -1.65 16.23 -6.50
C GLU A 98 -1.11 15.22 -7.52
N HIS A 99 -0.61 14.07 -7.05
CA HIS A 99 -0.13 13.03 -7.96
C HIS A 99 -1.28 12.43 -8.79
N VAL A 100 -2.43 12.15 -8.17
CA VAL A 100 -3.62 11.65 -8.87
C VAL A 100 -4.11 12.65 -9.90
N LEU A 101 -4.15 13.97 -9.59
CA LEU A 101 -4.48 15.04 -10.54
C LEU A 101 -3.57 14.97 -11.78
N ARG A 102 -2.25 14.92 -11.59
CA ARG A 102 -1.30 14.82 -12.70
C ARG A 102 -1.49 13.56 -13.56
N LEU A 103 -1.93 12.46 -12.97
CA LEU A 103 -2.23 11.23 -13.71
C LEU A 103 -3.49 11.39 -14.56
N VAL A 104 -4.53 11.99 -14.00
CA VAL A 104 -5.79 12.28 -14.73
C VAL A 104 -5.56 13.25 -15.89
N ASP A 105 -4.77 14.31 -15.68
CA ASP A 105 -4.37 15.27 -16.73
C ASP A 105 -3.63 14.59 -17.89
N LYS A 106 -2.95 13.46 -17.63
CA LYS A 106 -2.29 12.63 -18.65
C LYS A 106 -3.20 11.57 -19.28
N GLY A 107 -4.50 11.57 -18.96
CA GLY A 107 -5.48 10.66 -19.55
C GLY A 107 -5.61 9.31 -18.84
N ILE A 108 -5.06 9.16 -17.63
CA ILE A 108 -5.26 7.93 -16.84
C ILE A 108 -6.73 7.85 -16.40
N ALA A 109 -7.40 6.78 -16.77
CA ALA A 109 -8.81 6.55 -16.49
C ALA A 109 -9.08 5.78 -15.19
N GLU A 110 -8.09 5.09 -14.63
CA GLU A 110 -8.21 4.36 -13.37
C GLU A 110 -6.97 4.51 -12.51
N VAL A 111 -7.15 4.89 -11.25
CA VAL A 111 -6.10 4.90 -10.24
C VAL A 111 -6.35 3.79 -9.23
N VAL A 112 -5.31 3.02 -8.93
CA VAL A 112 -5.33 2.00 -7.88
C VAL A 112 -4.48 2.50 -6.72
N LEU A 113 -5.10 2.77 -5.57
CA LEU A 113 -4.35 3.04 -4.34
C LEU A 113 -3.73 1.75 -3.84
N THR A 114 -2.43 1.75 -3.65
CA THR A 114 -1.69 0.57 -3.24
C THR A 114 -0.76 0.86 -2.07
N GLY A 115 -0.36 -0.19 -1.40
CA GLY A 115 0.59 -0.18 -0.29
C GLY A 115 0.78 -1.58 0.24
N VAL A 116 1.54 -1.69 1.30
CA VAL A 116 1.78 -2.94 2.00
C VAL A 116 0.64 -3.28 2.95
N ASP A 117 0.12 -2.25 3.64
CA ASP A 117 -0.94 -2.32 4.63
C ASP A 117 -1.78 -1.03 4.51
N VAL A 118 -2.52 -0.95 3.41
CA VAL A 118 -3.18 0.30 2.98
C VAL A 118 -4.19 0.80 4.01
N THR A 119 -4.85 -0.12 4.74
CA THR A 119 -5.82 0.24 5.78
C THR A 119 -5.19 0.95 6.97
N SER A 120 -3.91 0.72 7.26
CA SER A 120 -3.16 1.45 8.30
C SER A 120 -2.67 2.84 7.85
N TYR A 121 -3.09 3.33 6.69
CA TYR A 121 -2.71 4.64 6.18
C TYR A 121 -2.94 5.75 7.20
N GLY A 122 -1.93 6.61 7.35
CA GLY A 122 -2.00 7.88 8.06
C GLY A 122 -1.75 7.81 9.57
N HIS A 123 -1.54 6.63 10.16
CA HIS A 123 -1.27 6.51 11.60
C HIS A 123 0.01 7.27 12.02
N ASP A 124 0.96 7.41 11.11
CA ASP A 124 2.25 8.11 11.26
C ASP A 124 2.18 9.60 10.89
N LEU A 125 1.10 10.05 10.25
CA LEU A 125 0.94 11.43 9.81
C LEU A 125 0.34 12.33 10.90
N PRO A 126 0.64 13.65 10.87
CA PRO A 126 0.01 14.63 11.75
C PRO A 126 -1.52 14.57 11.62
N GLY A 127 -2.22 14.55 12.77
CA GLY A 127 -3.67 14.44 12.82
C GLY A 127 -4.23 13.06 12.52
N ARG A 128 -3.37 12.08 12.26
CA ARG A 128 -3.70 10.66 12.04
C ARG A 128 -4.91 10.46 11.10
N PRO A 129 -4.86 10.99 9.87
CA PRO A 129 -5.92 10.73 8.91
C PRO A 129 -5.98 9.22 8.61
N ASN A 130 -7.17 8.70 8.35
CA ASN A 130 -7.34 7.31 7.92
C ASN A 130 -7.52 7.19 6.39
N LEU A 131 -7.56 5.95 5.89
CA LEU A 131 -7.73 5.67 4.46
C LEU A 131 -9.04 6.25 3.92
N GLY A 132 -10.15 6.15 4.68
CA GLY A 132 -11.44 6.72 4.28
C GLY A 132 -11.35 8.23 4.02
N ARG A 133 -10.62 8.96 4.87
CA ARG A 133 -10.39 10.39 4.67
C ARG A 133 -9.51 10.69 3.46
N LEU A 134 -8.49 9.90 3.18
CA LEU A 134 -7.69 10.04 1.96
C LEU A 134 -8.55 9.84 0.72
N VAL A 135 -9.35 8.77 0.67
CA VAL A 135 -10.24 8.46 -0.44
C VAL A 135 -11.24 9.59 -0.67
N GLU A 136 -11.87 10.09 0.40
CA GLU A 136 -12.78 11.24 0.34
C GLU A 136 -12.09 12.48 -0.26
N GLN A 137 -10.85 12.79 0.15
CA GLN A 137 -10.10 13.92 -0.40
C GLN A 137 -9.81 13.73 -1.90
N ILE A 138 -9.43 12.54 -2.33
CA ILE A 138 -9.21 12.25 -3.76
C ILE A 138 -10.51 12.46 -4.54
N ILE A 139 -11.62 11.87 -4.09
CA ILE A 139 -12.92 12.00 -4.75
C ILE A 139 -13.38 13.46 -4.84
N LYS A 140 -13.15 14.24 -3.79
CA LYS A 140 -13.52 15.65 -3.73
C LYS A 140 -12.67 16.55 -4.63
N HIS A 141 -11.34 16.35 -4.62
CA HIS A 141 -10.41 17.27 -5.27
C HIS A 141 -10.00 16.84 -6.68
N VAL A 142 -10.35 15.61 -7.09
CA VAL A 142 -10.11 15.10 -8.44
C VAL A 142 -11.45 14.65 -9.07
N PRO A 143 -12.32 15.60 -9.40
CA PRO A 143 -13.68 15.29 -9.92
C PRO A 143 -13.64 14.52 -11.25
N ASP A 144 -12.62 14.75 -12.06
CA ASP A 144 -12.45 14.15 -13.38
C ASP A 144 -11.83 12.73 -13.34
N LEU A 145 -11.50 12.18 -12.16
CA LEU A 145 -11.07 10.80 -12.02
C LEU A 145 -12.23 9.85 -12.27
N PRO A 146 -12.21 9.06 -13.35
CA PRO A 146 -13.37 8.20 -13.67
C PRO A 146 -13.48 6.99 -12.75
N ARG A 147 -12.35 6.41 -12.31
CA ARG A 147 -12.34 5.19 -11.49
C ARG A 147 -11.23 5.21 -10.45
N LEU A 148 -11.61 4.94 -9.22
CA LEU A 148 -10.70 4.70 -8.10
C LEU A 148 -10.86 3.26 -7.62
N ARG A 149 -9.75 2.57 -7.44
CA ARG A 149 -9.71 1.20 -6.93
C ARG A 149 -8.82 1.12 -5.70
N LEU A 150 -9.21 0.31 -4.74
CA LEU A 150 -8.38 -0.03 -3.58
C LEU A 150 -7.68 -1.37 -3.83
N SER A 151 -6.42 -1.48 -3.41
CA SER A 151 -5.71 -2.74 -3.36
C SER A 151 -6.15 -3.58 -2.15
N SER A 152 -5.29 -4.49 -1.67
CA SER A 152 -5.60 -5.34 -0.51
C SER A 152 -5.84 -4.52 0.75
N ILE A 153 -7.00 -4.76 1.39
CA ILE A 153 -7.38 -4.11 2.64
C ILE A 153 -7.68 -5.16 3.72
N ASP A 154 -7.52 -4.78 4.98
CA ASP A 154 -7.91 -5.63 6.11
C ASP A 154 -9.34 -5.25 6.53
N GLY A 155 -10.25 -6.24 6.48
CA GLY A 155 -11.68 -6.00 6.68
C GLY A 155 -12.04 -5.41 8.04
N VAL A 156 -11.25 -5.69 9.09
CA VAL A 156 -11.48 -5.17 10.44
C VAL A 156 -11.11 -3.69 10.59
N GLU A 157 -10.33 -3.16 9.65
CA GLU A 157 -9.90 -1.75 9.65
C GLU A 157 -10.73 -0.85 8.73
N ILE A 158 -11.76 -1.40 8.09
CA ILE A 158 -12.70 -0.63 7.28
C ILE A 158 -13.61 0.13 8.24
N ASP A 159 -13.38 1.44 8.39
CA ASP A 159 -14.25 2.31 9.15
C ASP A 159 -15.55 2.65 8.38
N ASP A 160 -16.54 3.25 9.07
CA ASP A 160 -17.84 3.58 8.46
C ASP A 160 -17.69 4.52 7.26
N ARG A 161 -16.77 5.49 7.31
CA ARG A 161 -16.52 6.41 6.18
C ARG A 161 -16.01 5.66 4.96
N LEU A 162 -15.03 4.79 5.12
CA LEU A 162 -14.49 3.98 4.03
C LEU A 162 -15.54 3.02 3.48
N PHE A 163 -16.34 2.44 4.38
CA PHE A 163 -17.46 1.58 4.00
C PHE A 163 -18.49 2.33 3.13
N ASP A 164 -18.93 3.52 3.58
CA ASP A 164 -19.90 4.34 2.86
C ASP A 164 -19.37 4.77 1.48
N LEU A 165 -18.09 5.10 1.38
CA LEU A 165 -17.44 5.43 0.12
C LEU A 165 -17.38 4.22 -0.83
N ILE A 166 -16.97 3.04 -0.35
CA ILE A 166 -16.90 1.83 -1.17
C ILE A 166 -18.30 1.43 -1.68
N THR A 167 -19.31 1.60 -0.86
CA THR A 167 -20.67 1.15 -1.20
C THR A 167 -21.52 2.20 -1.90
N GLY A 168 -21.25 3.49 -1.71
CA GLY A 168 -22.09 4.59 -2.21
C GLY A 168 -21.49 5.43 -3.34
N GLU A 169 -20.15 5.51 -3.47
CA GLU A 169 -19.52 6.35 -4.50
C GLU A 169 -19.32 5.56 -5.81
N ALA A 170 -19.98 6.02 -6.87
CA ALA A 170 -19.98 5.34 -8.19
C ALA A 170 -18.59 5.22 -8.82
N ARG A 171 -17.69 6.18 -8.55
CA ARG A 171 -16.31 6.18 -9.08
C ARG A 171 -15.39 5.21 -8.35
N ILE A 172 -15.79 4.72 -7.17
CA ILE A 172 -15.06 3.66 -6.48
C ILE A 172 -15.53 2.32 -7.00
N MET A 173 -14.58 1.52 -7.48
CA MET A 173 -14.90 0.23 -8.09
C MET A 173 -15.48 -0.76 -7.08
N PRO A 174 -16.56 -1.49 -7.43
CA PRO A 174 -17.22 -2.47 -6.56
C PRO A 174 -16.39 -3.76 -6.47
N HIS A 175 -15.12 -3.61 -6.12
CA HIS A 175 -14.17 -4.71 -6.00
C HIS A 175 -13.31 -4.50 -4.76
N VAL A 176 -13.41 -5.40 -3.83
CA VAL A 176 -12.64 -5.38 -2.58
C VAL A 176 -11.83 -6.67 -2.45
N HIS A 177 -10.51 -6.52 -2.33
CA HIS A 177 -9.61 -7.62 -2.00
C HIS A 177 -9.35 -7.64 -0.49
N LEU A 178 -10.02 -8.56 0.22
CA LEU A 178 -9.85 -8.71 1.67
C LEU A 178 -8.69 -9.64 2.01
N SER A 179 -7.84 -9.23 2.92
CA SER A 179 -6.70 -10.01 3.43
C SER A 179 -7.15 -11.02 4.49
N LEU A 180 -7.89 -12.06 4.06
CA LEU A 180 -8.48 -13.06 4.96
C LEU A 180 -7.44 -13.97 5.62
N GLN A 181 -6.47 -14.50 4.88
CA GLN A 181 -5.39 -15.43 5.27
C GLN A 181 -5.85 -16.84 5.65
N ALA A 182 -6.88 -17.00 6.49
CA ALA A 182 -7.46 -18.31 6.87
C ALA A 182 -8.95 -18.17 7.22
N GLY A 183 -9.69 -19.27 7.08
CA GLY A 183 -11.11 -19.38 7.45
C GLY A 183 -11.36 -20.05 8.81
N ASP A 184 -10.34 -20.17 9.65
CA ASP A 184 -10.40 -20.78 10.98
C ASP A 184 -9.82 -19.85 12.04
N ASN A 185 -10.55 -19.61 13.13
CA ASN A 185 -10.17 -18.67 14.17
C ASN A 185 -8.89 -19.06 14.93
N LEU A 186 -8.64 -20.37 15.12
CA LEU A 186 -7.42 -20.83 15.78
C LEU A 186 -6.19 -20.55 14.91
N ILE A 187 -6.33 -20.78 13.59
CA ILE A 187 -5.26 -20.49 12.63
C ILE A 187 -5.03 -18.98 12.54
N LEU A 188 -6.08 -18.16 12.44
CA LEU A 188 -5.97 -16.69 12.45
C LEU A 188 -5.24 -16.20 13.70
N LYS A 189 -5.59 -16.73 14.88
CA LYS A 189 -4.92 -16.41 16.14
C LYS A 189 -3.44 -16.79 16.11
N ARG A 190 -3.09 -17.99 15.62
CA ARG A 190 -1.70 -18.43 15.46
C ARG A 190 -0.92 -17.58 14.48
N MET A 191 -1.57 -17.08 13.43
CA MET A 191 -1.01 -16.11 12.48
C MET A 191 -0.88 -14.68 13.05
N LYS A 192 -1.39 -14.43 14.27
CA LYS A 192 -1.51 -13.08 14.86
C LYS A 192 -2.35 -12.13 14.00
N ARG A 193 -3.43 -12.67 13.38
CA ARG A 193 -4.44 -11.83 12.70
C ARG A 193 -5.37 -11.18 13.72
N ARG A 194 -5.93 -10.02 13.33
CA ARG A 194 -6.75 -9.18 14.22
C ARG A 194 -8.26 -9.35 14.00
N HIS A 195 -8.65 -10.07 12.96
CA HIS A 195 -10.04 -10.37 12.65
C HIS A 195 -10.37 -11.84 12.96
N SER A 196 -11.66 -12.12 13.15
CA SER A 196 -12.20 -13.47 13.18
C SER A 196 -12.82 -13.83 11.82
N ARG A 197 -13.10 -15.12 11.65
CA ARG A 197 -13.86 -15.64 10.51
C ARG A 197 -15.23 -14.95 10.39
N GLU A 198 -15.92 -14.80 11.51
CA GLU A 198 -17.27 -14.22 11.60
C GLU A 198 -17.26 -12.76 11.15
N GLN A 199 -16.28 -11.96 11.60
CA GLN A 199 -16.12 -10.56 11.18
C GLN A 199 -15.87 -10.46 9.66
N ALA A 200 -15.08 -11.37 9.09
CA ALA A 200 -14.84 -11.38 7.65
C ALA A 200 -16.12 -11.75 6.86
N ILE A 201 -16.92 -12.66 7.35
CA ILE A 201 -18.22 -13.01 6.74
C ILE A 201 -19.19 -11.82 6.84
N GLU A 202 -19.26 -11.19 8.01
CA GLU A 202 -20.16 -10.07 8.26
C GLU A 202 -19.86 -8.86 7.35
N ILE A 203 -18.61 -8.44 7.23
CA ILE A 203 -18.25 -7.30 6.36
C ILE A 203 -18.60 -7.58 4.90
N VAL A 204 -18.37 -8.81 4.41
CA VAL A 204 -18.74 -9.18 3.04
C VAL A 204 -20.26 -9.17 2.86
N ALA A 205 -21.02 -9.72 3.82
CA ALA A 205 -22.48 -9.72 3.78
C ALA A 205 -23.04 -8.29 3.77
N ARG A 206 -22.50 -7.40 4.63
CA ARG A 206 -22.84 -5.97 4.67
C ARG A 206 -22.58 -5.27 3.34
N MET A 207 -21.39 -5.49 2.75
CA MET A 207 -21.05 -4.89 1.45
C MET A 207 -22.00 -5.36 0.35
N LYS A 208 -22.24 -6.66 0.24
CA LYS A 208 -23.13 -7.24 -0.77
C LYS A 208 -24.58 -6.81 -0.61
N SER A 209 -25.07 -6.58 0.61
CA SER A 209 -26.43 -6.10 0.84
C SER A 209 -26.60 -4.62 0.47
N THR A 210 -25.56 -3.82 0.58
CA THR A 210 -25.58 -2.38 0.31
C THR A 210 -25.25 -2.09 -1.16
N ARG A 211 -24.31 -2.83 -1.75
CA ARG A 211 -23.89 -2.73 -3.16
C ARG A 211 -23.77 -4.12 -3.77
N PRO A 212 -24.83 -4.68 -4.37
CA PRO A 212 -24.91 -6.06 -4.85
C PRO A 212 -24.14 -6.34 -6.16
N ASP A 213 -23.76 -5.32 -6.92
CA ASP A 213 -23.04 -5.37 -8.21
C ASP A 213 -21.54 -5.68 -8.11
#